data_1d2f6d1cd520804031fea04b75cceb3c
#
_entry.id   1d2f6d1cd520804031fea04b75cceb3c
#
_cell.length_a   1.000
_cell.length_b   1.000
_cell.length_c   1.000
_cell.angle_alpha   90.00
_cell.angle_beta   90.00
_cell.angle_gamma   90.00
#
_symmetry.space_group_name_H-M   'P 1'
#
loop_
_entity.id
_entity.type
_entity.pdbx_description
1 polymer ?
#
loop_
_entity_poly.entity_id
_entity_poly.type
_entity_poly.pdbx_seq_one_letter_code
_entity_poly.pdbx_strand_id
1 'polypeptide(L)'
;ISIKSADSFFNELVEKVSALEDISKPHPLSVKAAVASLKKYISDDLYRINLRDLMTAETKRLYLELNDKNFPVQGNPFSADDFVKRVQKYEALSETMLALTINGCYWGNEGHQKLWVQCLERIANHSGERNGLTVLLNLRLYPALLLFYGAGIASIASEKYDTFSTLLSK
;
A
#
# COMPACT_ATOMS: atom_id res chain seq x y z
N ILE A 1 -10.46 -16.16 -48.41
CA ILE A 1 -10.08 -15.30 -47.26
C ILE A 1 -11.38 -14.93 -46.57
N SER A 2 -11.66 -15.59 -45.40
CA SER A 2 -12.87 -15.31 -44.62
C SER A 2 -12.67 -13.99 -43.91
N ILE A 3 -13.49 -13.02 -44.23
CA ILE A 3 -13.56 -11.73 -43.52
C ILE A 3 -14.23 -12.07 -42.17
N LYS A 4 -13.45 -12.10 -41.09
CA LYS A 4 -14.01 -12.11 -39.75
C LYS A 4 -14.93 -10.90 -39.63
N SER A 5 -16.15 -11.07 -39.13
CA SER A 5 -17.05 -9.94 -38.91
C SER A 5 -16.41 -8.97 -37.90
N ALA A 6 -16.70 -7.68 -38.02
CA ALA A 6 -16.19 -6.66 -37.11
C ALA A 6 -16.47 -7.00 -35.65
N ASP A 7 -17.62 -7.64 -35.39
CA ASP A 7 -18.02 -8.11 -34.06
C ASP A 7 -17.12 -9.23 -33.52
N SER A 8 -16.69 -10.18 -34.37
CA SER A 8 -15.75 -11.24 -33.98
C SER A 8 -14.37 -10.68 -33.64
N PHE A 9 -13.92 -9.69 -34.38
CA PHE A 9 -12.65 -9.00 -34.13
C PHE A 9 -12.71 -8.19 -32.82
N PHE A 10 -13.82 -7.48 -32.61
CA PHE A 10 -14.03 -6.67 -31.40
C PHE A 10 -14.09 -7.55 -30.14
N ASN A 11 -14.80 -8.69 -30.20
CA ASN A 11 -14.86 -9.64 -29.09
C ASN A 11 -13.48 -10.26 -28.76
N GLU A 12 -12.70 -10.62 -29.79
CA GLU A 12 -11.33 -11.13 -29.60
C GLU A 12 -10.42 -10.05 -28.99
N LEU A 13 -10.64 -8.79 -29.32
CA LEU A 13 -9.88 -7.65 -28.76
C LEU A 13 -10.27 -7.40 -27.31
N VAL A 14 -11.55 -7.47 -26.98
CA VAL A 14 -12.07 -7.34 -25.59
C VAL A 14 -11.54 -8.49 -24.72
N GLU A 15 -11.55 -9.72 -25.19
CA GLU A 15 -10.96 -10.87 -24.46
C GLU A 15 -9.46 -10.69 -24.22
N LYS A 16 -8.71 -10.22 -25.24
CA LYS A 16 -7.27 -9.94 -25.07
C LYS A 16 -7.00 -8.80 -24.10
N VAL A 17 -7.81 -7.73 -24.11
CA VAL A 17 -7.68 -6.62 -23.17
C VAL A 17 -8.01 -7.08 -21.76
N SER A 18 -9.08 -7.88 -21.56
CA SER A 18 -9.42 -8.44 -20.25
C SER A 18 -8.34 -9.40 -19.74
N ALA A 19 -7.73 -10.19 -20.61
CA ALA A 19 -6.61 -11.07 -20.24
C ALA A 19 -5.35 -10.26 -19.87
N LEU A 20 -5.11 -9.11 -20.53
CA LEU A 20 -4.03 -8.20 -20.17
C LEU A 20 -4.30 -7.47 -18.85
N GLU A 21 -5.56 -7.14 -18.55
CA GLU A 21 -5.95 -6.57 -17.26
C GLU A 21 -5.79 -7.57 -16.11
N ASP A 22 -6.05 -8.86 -16.33
CA ASP A 22 -5.80 -9.91 -15.34
C ASP A 22 -4.30 -10.17 -15.13
N ILE A 23 -3.48 -10.05 -16.17
CA ILE A 23 -2.01 -10.13 -16.07
C ILE A 23 -1.45 -8.87 -15.37
N SER A 24 -2.12 -7.72 -15.50
CA SER A 24 -1.71 -6.46 -14.88
C SER A 24 -2.15 -6.32 -13.41
N LYS A 25 -3.00 -7.22 -12.90
CA LYS A 25 -3.25 -7.29 -11.46
C LYS A 25 -1.95 -7.77 -10.80
N PRO A 26 -1.25 -6.90 -10.05
CA PRO A 26 -0.03 -7.35 -9.39
C PRO A 26 -0.41 -8.50 -8.45
N HIS A 27 0.07 -9.70 -8.74
CA HIS A 27 0.08 -10.76 -7.76
C HIS A 27 0.81 -10.21 -6.54
N PRO A 28 0.24 -10.30 -5.34
CA PRO A 28 0.92 -9.79 -4.16
C PRO A 28 2.30 -10.46 -4.09
N LEU A 29 3.35 -9.67 -4.29
CA LEU A 29 4.71 -10.14 -4.07
C LEU A 29 4.77 -10.65 -2.63
N SER A 30 5.37 -11.82 -2.40
CA SER A 30 5.64 -12.22 -1.02
C SER A 30 6.44 -11.10 -0.34
N VAL A 31 6.19 -10.84 0.93
CA VAL A 31 6.90 -9.79 1.71
C VAL A 31 8.42 -9.89 1.49
N LYS A 32 8.96 -11.11 1.51
CA LYS A 32 10.39 -11.38 1.27
C LYS A 32 10.85 -10.92 -0.11
N ALA A 33 10.08 -11.20 -1.16
CA ALA A 33 10.41 -10.79 -2.52
C ALA A 33 10.33 -9.27 -2.70
N ALA A 34 9.32 -8.63 -2.11
CA ALA A 34 9.16 -7.18 -2.13
C ALA A 34 10.35 -6.47 -1.44
N VAL A 35 10.75 -6.94 -0.26
CA VAL A 35 11.91 -6.40 0.48
C VAL A 35 13.22 -6.63 -0.28
N ALA A 36 13.40 -7.79 -0.92
CA ALA A 36 14.58 -8.05 -1.73
C ALA A 36 14.67 -7.07 -2.93
N SER A 37 13.55 -6.83 -3.61
CA SER A 37 13.46 -5.86 -4.70
C SER A 37 13.75 -4.43 -4.21
N LEU A 38 13.16 -4.03 -3.08
CA LEU A 38 13.42 -2.74 -2.45
C LEU A 38 14.92 -2.53 -2.20
N LYS A 39 15.59 -3.49 -1.53
CA LYS A 39 17.02 -3.39 -1.20
C LYS A 39 17.88 -3.25 -2.46
N LYS A 40 17.54 -4.01 -3.52
CA LYS A 40 18.21 -3.87 -4.82
C LYS A 40 18.01 -2.46 -5.40
N TYR A 41 16.79 -1.92 -5.34
CA TYR A 41 16.48 -0.63 -5.96
C TYR A 41 17.02 0.57 -5.18
N ILE A 42 17.20 0.45 -3.86
CA ILE A 42 17.82 1.49 -3.03
C ILE A 42 19.34 1.55 -3.25
N SER A 43 19.98 0.42 -3.60
CA SER A 43 21.43 0.33 -3.69
C SER A 43 22.04 1.06 -4.90
N ASP A 44 21.24 1.39 -5.91
CA ASP A 44 21.69 2.03 -7.15
C ASP A 44 20.64 2.96 -7.73
N ASP A 45 21.00 4.22 -7.97
CA ASP A 45 20.12 5.25 -8.52
C ASP A 45 19.55 4.92 -9.90
N LEU A 46 20.18 4.02 -10.65
CA LEU A 46 19.64 3.50 -11.92
C LEU A 46 18.25 2.86 -11.74
N TYR A 47 17.96 2.34 -10.56
CA TYR A 47 16.65 1.72 -10.23
C TYR A 47 15.64 2.67 -9.60
N ARG A 48 15.89 3.98 -9.63
CA ARG A 48 15.01 4.98 -9.02
C ARG A 48 13.55 4.89 -9.51
N ILE A 49 13.36 4.61 -10.79
CA ILE A 49 12.01 4.43 -11.37
C ILE A 49 11.38 3.15 -10.82
N ASN A 50 12.12 2.04 -10.81
CA ASN A 50 11.64 0.76 -10.29
C ASN A 50 11.29 0.83 -8.80
N LEU A 51 12.06 1.58 -8.00
CA LEU A 51 11.76 1.83 -6.60
C LEU A 51 10.42 2.56 -6.45
N ARG A 52 10.23 3.62 -7.22
CA ARG A 52 8.99 4.41 -7.21
C ARG A 52 7.80 3.57 -7.64
N ASP A 53 7.95 2.75 -8.68
CA ASP A 53 6.89 1.89 -9.18
C ASP A 53 6.50 0.84 -8.14
N LEU A 54 7.47 0.18 -7.50
CA LEU A 54 7.24 -0.78 -6.43
C LEU A 54 6.43 -0.15 -5.28
N MET A 55 6.88 1.00 -4.78
CA MET A 55 6.22 1.70 -3.67
C MET A 55 4.82 2.21 -4.07
N THR A 56 4.68 2.73 -5.28
CA THR A 56 3.39 3.23 -5.78
C THR A 56 2.40 2.10 -5.97
N ALA A 57 2.82 0.97 -6.53
CA ALA A 57 1.97 -0.21 -6.74
C ALA A 57 1.47 -0.76 -5.41
N GLU A 58 2.36 -0.91 -4.42
CA GLU A 58 1.98 -1.44 -3.11
C GLU A 58 1.09 -0.46 -2.32
N THR A 59 1.41 0.84 -2.37
CA THR A 59 0.54 1.88 -1.78
C THR A 59 -0.86 1.85 -2.40
N LYS A 60 -0.94 1.73 -3.73
CA LYS A 60 -2.22 1.63 -4.44
C LYS A 60 -2.98 0.36 -4.05
N ARG A 61 -2.29 -0.79 -3.96
CA ARG A 61 -2.88 -2.06 -3.52
C ARG A 61 -3.51 -1.89 -2.14
N LEU A 62 -2.73 -1.44 -1.16
CA LEU A 62 -3.20 -1.24 0.20
C LEU A 62 -4.36 -0.24 0.25
N TYR A 63 -4.25 0.90 -0.43
CA TYR A 63 -5.30 1.91 -0.50
C TYR A 63 -6.63 1.33 -1.02
N LEU A 64 -6.59 0.50 -2.05
CA LEU A 64 -7.79 -0.12 -2.63
C LEU A 64 -8.41 -1.17 -1.70
N GLU A 65 -7.59 -1.88 -0.91
CA GLU A 65 -8.07 -2.88 0.05
C GLU A 65 -8.69 -2.26 1.32
N LEU A 66 -8.31 -1.02 1.65
CA LEU A 66 -8.84 -0.27 2.81
C LEU A 66 -10.26 0.29 2.59
N ASN A 67 -11.01 -0.23 1.63
CA ASN A 67 -12.35 0.23 1.27
C ASN A 67 -13.45 -0.19 2.27
N ASP A 68 -14.62 0.47 2.17
CA ASP A 68 -15.77 0.22 3.05
C ASP A 68 -16.39 -1.18 2.88
N LYS A 69 -16.18 -1.84 1.74
CA LYS A 69 -16.62 -3.23 1.53
C LYS A 69 -15.81 -4.19 2.40
N ASN A 70 -14.51 -3.96 2.53
CA ASN A 70 -13.63 -4.77 3.35
C ASN A 70 -13.70 -4.40 4.84
N PHE A 71 -14.02 -3.14 5.13
CA PHE A 71 -14.06 -2.56 6.48
C PHE A 71 -15.31 -1.73 6.70
N PRO A 72 -16.54 -2.35 6.68
CA PRO A 72 -17.77 -1.63 6.86
C PRO A 72 -17.82 -0.95 8.23
N VAL A 73 -18.33 0.27 8.28
CA VAL A 73 -18.45 1.09 9.52
C VAL A 73 -19.88 1.19 10.04
N GLN A 74 -20.82 0.65 9.27
CA GLN A 74 -22.25 0.61 9.58
C GLN A 74 -22.77 -0.84 9.62
N GLY A 75 -23.90 -1.06 10.25
CA GLY A 75 -24.76 -2.22 10.01
C GLY A 75 -24.68 -3.37 11.01
N ASN A 76 -23.71 -3.47 11.90
CA ASN A 76 -23.65 -4.55 12.88
C ASN A 76 -23.38 -4.04 14.30
N PRO A 77 -23.94 -4.69 15.34
CA PRO A 77 -23.53 -4.41 16.70
C PRO A 77 -22.04 -4.66 16.84
N PHE A 78 -21.34 -3.66 17.38
CA PHE A 78 -19.90 -3.73 17.61
C PHE A 78 -19.59 -4.64 18.80
N SER A 79 -18.71 -5.62 18.60
CA SER A 79 -18.20 -6.48 19.67
C SER A 79 -16.69 -6.33 19.80
N ALA A 80 -16.14 -6.69 20.95
CA ALA A 80 -14.70 -6.71 21.19
C ALA A 80 -13.98 -7.68 20.23
N ASP A 81 -14.59 -8.83 19.95
CA ASP A 81 -14.05 -9.83 19.02
C ASP A 81 -13.98 -9.29 17.59
N ASP A 82 -15.01 -8.56 17.15
CA ASP A 82 -15.01 -7.93 15.81
C ASP A 82 -13.92 -6.85 15.69
N PHE A 83 -13.68 -6.12 16.78
CA PHE A 83 -12.58 -5.16 16.82
C PHE A 83 -11.22 -5.86 16.65
N VAL A 84 -10.94 -6.90 17.41
CA VAL A 84 -9.68 -7.66 17.32
C VAL A 84 -9.50 -8.25 15.92
N LYS A 85 -10.51 -8.89 15.35
CA LYS A 85 -10.46 -9.43 13.99
C LYS A 85 -10.18 -8.35 12.95
N ARG A 86 -10.76 -7.17 13.13
CA ARG A 86 -10.54 -6.03 12.23
C ARG A 86 -9.10 -5.51 12.32
N VAL A 87 -8.55 -5.37 13.53
CA VAL A 87 -7.15 -5.00 13.74
C VAL A 87 -6.23 -6.01 13.06
N GLN A 88 -6.41 -7.30 13.30
CA GLN A 88 -5.63 -8.36 12.66
C GLN A 88 -5.71 -8.32 11.13
N LYS A 89 -6.91 -8.00 10.57
CA LYS A 89 -7.07 -7.84 9.14
C LYS A 89 -6.30 -6.62 8.60
N TYR A 90 -6.31 -5.50 9.31
CA TYR A 90 -5.50 -4.33 8.96
C TYR A 90 -3.99 -4.65 8.99
N GLU A 91 -3.53 -5.35 10.01
CA GLU A 91 -2.13 -5.78 10.14
C GLU A 91 -1.71 -6.68 8.99
N ALA A 92 -2.50 -7.72 8.69
CA ALA A 92 -2.23 -8.63 7.58
C ALA A 92 -2.19 -7.92 6.22
N LEU A 93 -3.11 -6.99 5.96
CA LEU A 93 -3.14 -6.21 4.72
C LEU A 93 -1.96 -5.25 4.60
N SER A 94 -1.49 -4.72 5.73
CA SER A 94 -0.41 -3.73 5.78
C SER A 94 0.98 -4.36 5.81
N GLU A 95 1.11 -5.66 6.01
CA GLU A 95 2.38 -6.36 6.25
C GLU A 95 3.46 -6.04 5.21
N THR A 96 3.14 -6.14 3.92
CA THR A 96 4.09 -5.87 2.84
C THR A 96 4.50 -4.40 2.83
N MET A 97 3.53 -3.48 2.92
CA MET A 97 3.80 -2.05 2.94
C MET A 97 4.61 -1.65 4.17
N LEU A 98 4.32 -2.22 5.33
CA LEU A 98 5.06 -2.02 6.57
C LEU A 98 6.52 -2.48 6.42
N ALA A 99 6.74 -3.68 5.88
CA ALA A 99 8.07 -4.20 5.63
C ALA A 99 8.87 -3.34 4.65
N LEU A 100 8.23 -2.86 3.57
CA LEU A 100 8.86 -1.93 2.62
C LEU A 100 9.20 -0.60 3.27
N THR A 101 8.29 -0.03 4.06
CA THR A 101 8.49 1.25 4.75
C THR A 101 9.62 1.17 5.77
N ILE A 102 9.64 0.13 6.62
CA ILE A 102 10.71 -0.11 7.61
C ILE A 102 12.06 -0.23 6.90
N ASN A 103 12.18 -1.11 5.90
CA ASN A 103 13.44 -1.30 5.19
C ASN A 103 13.83 -0.06 4.38
N GLY A 104 12.86 0.65 3.81
CA GLY A 104 13.09 1.90 3.08
C GLY A 104 13.65 3.00 3.96
N CYS A 105 13.07 3.22 5.15
CA CYS A 105 13.57 4.20 6.11
C CYS A 105 14.92 3.79 6.71
N TYR A 106 15.14 2.50 6.94
CA TYR A 106 16.39 2.01 7.50
C TYR A 106 17.56 2.09 6.52
N TRP A 107 17.39 1.61 5.28
CA TRP A 107 18.46 1.52 4.28
C TRP A 107 18.49 2.67 3.27
N GLY A 108 17.39 3.39 3.07
CA GLY A 108 17.28 4.51 2.14
C GLY A 108 18.18 5.69 2.51
N ASN A 109 18.38 6.60 1.57
CA ASN A 109 19.09 7.87 1.77
C ASN A 109 18.13 9.06 1.73
N GLU A 110 18.63 10.27 1.89
CA GLU A 110 17.85 11.50 1.88
C GLU A 110 17.01 11.69 0.61
N GLY A 111 17.52 11.24 -0.55
CA GLY A 111 16.80 11.30 -1.82
C GLY A 111 15.51 10.48 -1.86
N HIS A 112 15.37 9.50 -0.96
CA HIS A 112 14.21 8.62 -0.87
C HIS A 112 13.14 9.12 0.13
N GLN A 113 13.44 10.08 1.01
CA GLN A 113 12.55 10.52 2.10
C GLN A 113 11.16 10.95 1.59
N LYS A 114 11.14 11.74 0.52
CA LYS A 114 9.87 12.21 -0.09
C LYS A 114 8.98 11.04 -0.54
N LEU A 115 9.57 9.96 -1.02
CA LEU A 115 8.80 8.79 -1.47
C LEU A 115 8.12 8.11 -0.28
N TRP A 116 8.83 7.92 0.83
CA TRP A 116 8.26 7.33 2.05
C TRP A 116 7.12 8.17 2.60
N VAL A 117 7.34 9.48 2.73
CA VAL A 117 6.32 10.42 3.20
C VAL A 117 5.07 10.41 2.31
N GLN A 118 5.25 10.47 0.98
CA GLN A 118 4.12 10.44 0.04
C GLN A 118 3.28 9.16 0.16
N CYS A 119 3.92 8.01 0.38
CA CYS A 119 3.21 6.75 0.60
C CYS A 119 2.39 6.79 1.89
N LEU A 120 2.98 7.28 2.99
CA LEU A 120 2.30 7.43 4.27
C LEU A 120 1.12 8.40 4.18
N GLU A 121 1.32 9.58 3.60
CA GLU A 121 0.28 10.59 3.41
C GLU A 121 -0.90 10.02 2.61
N ARG A 122 -0.62 9.24 1.57
CA ARG A 122 -1.66 8.64 0.75
C ARG A 122 -2.52 7.64 1.54
N ILE A 123 -1.92 6.84 2.41
CA ILE A 123 -2.67 5.91 3.27
C ILE A 123 -3.40 6.66 4.38
N ALA A 124 -2.78 7.68 5.00
CA ALA A 124 -3.41 8.50 6.03
C ALA A 124 -4.62 9.29 5.51
N ASN A 125 -4.53 9.77 4.27
CA ASN A 125 -5.62 10.50 3.60
C ASN A 125 -6.65 9.58 2.91
N HIS A 126 -6.66 8.28 3.27
CA HIS A 126 -7.68 7.37 2.74
C HIS A 126 -9.07 7.84 3.17
N SER A 127 -9.90 8.14 2.17
CA SER A 127 -11.28 8.58 2.38
C SER A 127 -12.25 7.41 2.24
N GLY A 128 -13.23 7.33 3.13
CA GLY A 128 -14.33 6.37 3.07
C GLY A 128 -15.62 6.99 3.62
N GLU A 129 -16.61 6.17 3.94
CA GLU A 129 -17.83 6.63 4.57
C GLU A 129 -17.56 7.49 5.82
N ARG A 130 -18.28 8.60 5.93
CA ARG A 130 -18.13 9.54 7.07
C ARG A 130 -19.09 9.25 8.21
N ASN A 131 -20.12 8.46 7.94
CA ASN A 131 -21.16 8.10 8.91
C ASN A 131 -20.94 6.67 9.39
N GLY A 132 -20.88 6.46 10.69
CA GLY A 132 -20.68 5.13 11.29
C GLY A 132 -20.27 5.22 12.76
N LEU A 133 -19.94 4.09 13.34
CA LEU A 133 -19.43 4.03 14.70
C LEU A 133 -18.09 4.75 14.81
N THR A 134 -17.98 5.74 15.69
CA THR A 134 -16.77 6.59 15.85
C THR A 134 -15.51 5.76 16.05
N VAL A 135 -15.58 4.67 16.83
CA VAL A 135 -14.44 3.77 17.06
C VAL A 135 -13.95 3.11 15.76
N LEU A 136 -14.87 2.73 14.85
CA LEU A 136 -14.53 2.12 13.58
C LEU A 136 -13.99 3.17 12.57
N LEU A 137 -14.54 4.38 12.62
CA LEU A 137 -14.05 5.50 11.82
C LEU A 137 -12.61 5.87 12.21
N ASN A 138 -12.33 5.93 13.50
CA ASN A 138 -10.96 6.22 14.00
C ASN A 138 -9.99 5.07 13.69
N LEU A 139 -10.46 3.82 13.73
CA LEU A 139 -9.65 2.64 13.43
C LEU A 139 -9.17 2.60 11.97
N ARG A 140 -9.78 3.35 11.06
CA ARG A 140 -9.30 3.50 9.68
C ARG A 140 -7.91 4.11 9.58
N LEU A 141 -7.51 4.89 10.56
CA LEU A 141 -6.17 5.49 10.63
C LEU A 141 -5.11 4.50 11.11
N TYR A 142 -5.54 3.33 11.63
CA TYR A 142 -4.62 2.35 12.20
C TYR A 142 -3.52 1.87 11.23
N PRO A 143 -3.80 1.57 9.94
CA PRO A 143 -2.74 1.23 8.99
C PRO A 143 -1.71 2.35 8.82
N ALA A 144 -2.13 3.60 8.71
CA ALA A 144 -1.22 4.74 8.61
C ALA A 144 -0.38 4.91 9.87
N LEU A 145 -0.99 4.75 11.05
CA LEU A 145 -0.31 4.79 12.34
C LEU A 145 0.75 3.67 12.45
N LEU A 146 0.41 2.46 12.04
CA LEU A 146 1.32 1.31 12.03
C LEU A 146 2.55 1.58 11.15
N LEU A 147 2.33 2.10 9.94
CA LEU A 147 3.40 2.48 9.02
C LEU A 147 4.26 3.60 9.58
N PHE A 148 3.64 4.62 10.18
CA PHE A 148 4.33 5.74 10.80
C PHE A 148 5.25 5.31 11.95
N TYR A 149 4.75 4.46 12.85
CA TYR A 149 5.57 3.90 13.93
C TYR A 149 6.72 3.05 13.39
N GLY A 150 6.45 2.16 12.42
CA GLY A 150 7.50 1.36 11.80
C GLY A 150 8.58 2.21 11.13
N ALA A 151 8.18 3.24 10.38
CA ALA A 151 9.10 4.20 9.77
C ALA A 151 9.93 4.97 10.80
N GLY A 152 9.27 5.46 11.85
CA GLY A 152 9.91 6.21 12.93
C GLY A 152 10.97 5.38 13.67
N ILE A 153 10.60 4.17 14.09
CA ILE A 153 11.53 3.24 14.78
C ILE A 153 12.72 2.92 13.87
N ALA A 154 12.48 2.63 12.59
CA ALA A 154 13.53 2.31 11.63
C ALA A 154 14.48 3.51 11.40
N SER A 155 13.94 4.72 11.32
CA SER A 155 14.72 5.96 11.15
C SER A 155 15.61 6.23 12.37
N ILE A 156 15.07 6.08 13.58
CA ILE A 156 15.84 6.23 14.83
C ILE A 156 16.93 5.16 14.94
N ALA A 157 16.58 3.89 14.67
CA ALA A 157 17.51 2.77 14.75
C ALA A 157 18.67 2.86 13.73
N SER A 158 18.47 3.58 12.63
CA SER A 158 19.49 3.86 11.61
C SER A 158 20.15 5.24 11.76
N GLU A 159 19.88 5.96 12.85
CA GLU A 159 20.39 7.32 13.14
C GLU A 159 20.03 8.37 12.09
N LYS A 160 18.94 8.14 11.33
CA LYS A 160 18.45 9.05 10.28
C LYS A 160 17.43 10.04 10.84
N TYR A 161 17.89 10.94 11.67
CA TYR A 161 17.03 11.91 12.37
C TYR A 161 16.34 12.89 11.41
N ASP A 162 16.94 13.20 10.26
CA ASP A 162 16.31 14.03 9.22
C ASP A 162 15.09 13.33 8.59
N THR A 163 15.19 12.02 8.35
CA THR A 163 14.05 11.23 7.89
C THR A 163 12.95 11.23 8.94
N PHE A 164 13.29 11.00 10.21
CA PHE A 164 12.34 11.04 11.32
C PHE A 164 11.68 12.41 11.47
N SER A 165 12.47 13.50 11.42
CA SER A 165 11.97 14.87 11.45
C SER A 165 11.01 15.15 10.30
N THR A 166 11.32 14.69 9.10
CA THR A 166 10.47 14.85 7.91
C THR A 166 9.14 14.11 8.07
N LEU A 167 9.15 12.92 8.69
CA LEU A 167 7.93 12.16 8.99
C LEU A 167 7.03 12.89 10.00
N LEU A 168 7.61 13.57 10.99
CA LEU A 168 6.88 14.32 12.02
C LEU A 168 6.32 15.66 11.55
N SER A 169 6.88 16.23 10.48
CA SER A 169 6.53 17.57 9.99
C SER A 169 5.30 17.58 9.08
N LYS A 170 4.66 16.45 8.86
CA LYS A 170 3.52 16.25 7.96
C LYS A 170 2.28 15.80 8.72
#